data_e1d94004e802532e405480a42bb90189
#
_entry.id   e1d94004e802532e405480a42bb90189
#
_cell.length_a   1.000
_cell.length_b   1.000
_cell.length_c   1.000
_cell.angle_alpha   90.00
_cell.angle_beta   90.00
_cell.angle_gamma   90.00
#
_symmetry.space_group_name_H-M   'P 1'
#
loop_
_entity.id
_entity.type
_entity.pdbx_description
1 polymer ?
#
loop_
_entity_poly.entity_id
_entity_poly.type
_entity_poly.pdbx_seq_one_letter_code
_entity_poly.pdbx_strand_id
1 'polypeptide(L)'
;MKKITLLVLLVTVSSGYYFNESFAEISENQAFLLEGTGFAVTEESIRTSEIDMGISSQQQSGNSISFLTEDGFITLDNTELVISELEGNFLRDGRYIRLNGNIESQTGFDTSISFFGRLVDESKDAAVYGFTGRITTPEESYKVIYTTKLSTLSKLDITSTSSPTEQSEDLTIHILKGSSTQGVVSNYIESSSIQDQTTTSQNLADPLRLGYFSDDRISIEPGTTITIMNDDDVSHNILSGKENYGSRHNPFTPDGRISTGEIKSGESISITFEDAGFYRLYDPDYNWMKIVAYVFPNSDSLVLGQSKNLGN
;
A
#
# COMPACT_ATOMS: atom_id res chain seq x y z
N MET A 1 -36.51 39.34 -26.43
CA MET A 1 -35.10 38.95 -26.48
C MET A 1 -34.37 38.94 -25.13
N LYS A 2 -34.71 39.78 -24.13
CA LYS A 2 -34.03 39.82 -22.80
C LYS A 2 -34.27 38.59 -21.89
N LYS A 3 -35.34 37.80 -22.10
CA LYS A 3 -35.66 36.62 -21.27
C LYS A 3 -34.91 35.34 -21.68
N ILE A 4 -34.50 35.26 -22.96
CA ILE A 4 -33.73 34.08 -23.48
C ILE A 4 -32.27 34.13 -23.02
N THR A 5 -31.71 35.33 -22.94
CA THR A 5 -30.32 35.53 -22.51
C THR A 5 -30.09 35.12 -21.04
N LEU A 6 -31.11 35.33 -20.18
CA LEU A 6 -31.06 34.95 -18.76
C LEU A 6 -31.12 33.44 -18.58
N LEU A 7 -31.89 32.73 -19.42
CA LEU A 7 -31.99 31.25 -19.35
C LEU A 7 -30.72 30.56 -19.77
N VAL A 8 -30.02 31.07 -20.79
CA VAL A 8 -28.74 30.53 -21.26
C VAL A 8 -27.65 30.74 -20.21
N LEU A 9 -27.67 31.87 -19.50
CA LEU A 9 -26.70 32.14 -18.43
C LEU A 9 -26.92 31.22 -17.21
N LEU A 10 -28.17 30.86 -16.90
CA LEU A 10 -28.49 29.96 -15.79
C LEU A 10 -28.08 28.49 -16.08
N VAL A 11 -28.15 28.04 -17.34
CA VAL A 11 -27.75 26.71 -17.76
C VAL A 11 -26.24 26.58 -17.78
N THR A 12 -25.49 27.63 -18.09
CA THR A 12 -24.01 27.60 -18.08
C THR A 12 -23.40 27.62 -16.68
N VAL A 13 -24.13 28.13 -15.67
CA VAL A 13 -23.67 28.13 -14.26
C VAL A 13 -23.98 26.81 -13.56
N SER A 14 -24.98 26.05 -14.01
CA SER A 14 -25.32 24.76 -13.38
C SER A 14 -24.53 23.56 -13.93
N SER A 15 -23.76 23.74 -15.00
CA SER A 15 -22.94 22.66 -15.57
C SER A 15 -21.47 22.69 -15.11
N GLY A 16 -21.12 23.48 -14.12
CA GLY A 16 -19.74 23.79 -13.80
C GLY A 16 -19.19 23.39 -12.45
N TYR A 17 -19.71 22.40 -11.75
CA TYR A 17 -19.05 21.89 -10.55
C TYR A 17 -19.38 20.39 -10.31
N TYR A 18 -18.96 19.54 -11.22
CA TYR A 18 -18.60 18.20 -10.80
C TYR A 18 -17.11 18.26 -10.47
N PHE A 19 -16.77 18.52 -9.22
CA PHE A 19 -15.49 18.12 -8.69
C PHE A 19 -15.54 16.60 -8.66
N ASN A 20 -14.95 15.96 -9.66
CA ASN A 20 -14.48 14.60 -9.49
C ASN A 20 -13.43 14.72 -8.38
N GLU A 21 -13.69 14.17 -7.21
CA GLU A 21 -12.64 13.86 -6.26
C GLU A 21 -11.76 12.82 -6.97
N SER A 22 -10.69 13.27 -7.62
CA SER A 22 -9.70 12.40 -8.22
C SER A 22 -8.91 11.73 -7.10
N PHE A 23 -8.38 10.55 -7.39
CA PHE A 23 -7.37 9.89 -6.57
C PHE A 23 -6.36 10.92 -6.08
N ALA A 24 -5.98 10.84 -4.80
CA ALA A 24 -5.03 11.79 -4.22
C ALA A 24 -3.84 11.91 -5.16
N GLU A 25 -3.57 13.15 -5.62
CA GLU A 25 -2.54 13.44 -6.60
C GLU A 25 -1.23 12.76 -6.18
N ILE A 26 -0.70 11.89 -7.05
CA ILE A 26 0.58 11.23 -6.80
C ILE A 26 1.63 12.32 -6.68
N SER A 27 2.27 12.39 -5.53
CA SER A 27 3.32 13.37 -5.23
C SER A 27 4.62 12.68 -4.80
N GLU A 28 5.67 13.47 -4.61
CA GLU A 28 6.95 12.99 -4.09
C GLU A 28 6.81 12.51 -2.64
N ASN A 29 7.66 11.56 -2.25
CA ASN A 29 7.75 11.04 -0.88
C ASN A 29 6.42 10.46 -0.35
N GLN A 30 5.72 9.73 -1.20
CA GLN A 30 4.57 8.94 -0.83
C GLN A 30 4.87 7.46 -0.96
N ALA A 31 4.22 6.65 -0.13
CA ALA A 31 4.26 5.21 -0.21
C ALA A 31 2.93 4.65 -0.71
N PHE A 32 3.03 3.63 -1.54
CA PHE A 32 1.89 2.97 -2.16
C PHE A 32 2.02 1.46 -2.08
N LEU A 33 0.89 0.79 -2.05
CA LEU A 33 0.80 -0.65 -2.23
C LEU A 33 0.08 -0.94 -3.55
N LEU A 34 0.74 -1.68 -4.45
CA LEU A 34 0.19 -2.16 -5.72
C LEU A 34 -0.10 -3.65 -5.60
N GLU A 35 -1.36 -4.01 -5.52
CA GLU A 35 -1.83 -5.39 -5.38
C GLU A 35 -2.68 -5.78 -6.57
N GLY A 36 -2.58 -7.01 -7.05
CA GLY A 36 -3.43 -7.44 -8.14
C GLY A 36 -3.32 -8.90 -8.52
N THR A 37 -4.27 -9.31 -9.33
CA THR A 37 -4.34 -10.67 -9.87
C THR A 37 -4.49 -10.65 -11.38
N GLY A 38 -4.08 -11.72 -12.02
CA GLY A 38 -4.18 -11.84 -13.46
C GLY A 38 -3.65 -13.17 -13.98
N PHE A 39 -3.01 -13.11 -15.13
CA PHE A 39 -2.52 -14.29 -15.82
C PHE A 39 -1.10 -14.09 -16.32
N ALA A 40 -0.28 -15.14 -16.16
CA ALA A 40 0.99 -15.33 -16.84
C ALA A 40 0.77 -16.34 -17.98
N VAL A 41 1.16 -15.96 -19.19
CA VAL A 41 0.91 -16.70 -20.43
C VAL A 41 2.24 -17.01 -21.09
N THR A 42 2.49 -18.28 -21.33
CA THR A 42 3.60 -18.81 -22.15
C THR A 42 3.05 -19.34 -23.49
N GLU A 43 3.91 -19.94 -24.32
CA GLU A 43 3.44 -20.62 -25.53
C GLU A 43 2.65 -21.89 -25.21
N GLU A 44 2.90 -22.50 -24.06
CA GLU A 44 2.33 -23.81 -23.68
C GLU A 44 1.19 -23.71 -22.66
N SER A 45 1.12 -22.64 -21.86
CA SER A 45 0.21 -22.57 -20.72
C SER A 45 -0.33 -21.18 -20.42
N ILE A 46 -1.47 -21.13 -19.75
CA ILE A 46 -2.02 -19.93 -19.10
C ILE A 46 -2.22 -20.30 -17.63
N ARG A 47 -1.59 -19.54 -16.76
CA ARG A 47 -1.64 -19.70 -15.31
C ARG A 47 -2.15 -18.44 -14.63
N THR A 48 -2.79 -18.60 -13.48
CA THR A 48 -3.07 -17.47 -12.61
C THR A 48 -1.76 -16.93 -12.04
N SER A 49 -1.70 -15.63 -11.86
CA SER A 49 -0.53 -14.93 -11.35
C SER A 49 -0.98 -13.78 -10.47
N GLU A 50 -0.24 -13.54 -9.41
CA GLU A 50 -0.48 -12.47 -8.46
C GLU A 50 0.72 -11.53 -8.48
N ILE A 51 0.45 -10.25 -8.24
CA ILE A 51 1.45 -9.19 -8.12
C ILE A 51 1.16 -8.40 -6.86
N ASP A 52 2.19 -8.16 -6.07
CA ASP A 52 2.14 -7.33 -4.87
C ASP A 52 3.46 -6.58 -4.75
N MET A 53 3.40 -5.25 -4.66
CA MET A 53 4.58 -4.39 -4.63
C MET A 53 4.36 -3.22 -3.70
N GLY A 54 5.28 -3.03 -2.77
CA GLY A 54 5.46 -1.77 -2.04
C GLY A 54 6.27 -0.80 -2.89
N ILE A 55 5.74 0.39 -3.11
CA ILE A 55 6.31 1.41 -3.98
C ILE A 55 6.52 2.70 -3.19
N SER A 56 7.69 3.31 -3.30
CA SER A 56 7.98 4.65 -2.78
C SER A 56 8.19 5.64 -3.92
N SER A 57 7.40 6.72 -3.96
CA SER A 57 7.61 7.79 -4.94
C SER A 57 8.82 8.63 -4.58
N GLN A 58 9.60 8.97 -5.60
CA GLN A 58 10.84 9.72 -5.51
C GLN A 58 10.66 11.13 -6.10
N GLN A 59 11.62 11.60 -6.83
CA GLN A 59 11.64 12.93 -7.44
C GLN A 59 10.67 13.09 -8.60
N GLN A 60 10.03 14.23 -8.66
CA GLN A 60 9.21 14.67 -9.78
C GLN A 60 10.05 15.38 -10.85
N SER A 61 9.81 15.02 -12.10
CA SER A 61 10.39 15.69 -13.27
C SER A 61 9.29 15.98 -14.28
N GLY A 62 8.81 17.21 -14.31
CA GLY A 62 7.66 17.60 -15.14
C GLY A 62 6.40 16.84 -14.74
N ASN A 63 5.78 16.14 -15.68
CA ASN A 63 4.58 15.32 -15.46
C ASN A 63 4.90 13.85 -15.18
N SER A 64 6.10 13.58 -14.70
CA SER A 64 6.56 12.23 -14.34
C SER A 64 7.12 12.23 -12.95
N ILE A 65 6.76 11.23 -12.16
CA ILE A 65 7.31 10.97 -10.83
C ILE A 65 7.99 9.62 -10.88
N SER A 66 9.29 9.58 -10.58
CA SER A 66 9.99 8.32 -10.45
C SER A 66 9.58 7.62 -9.16
N PHE A 67 9.67 6.30 -9.15
CA PHE A 67 9.44 5.51 -7.95
C PHE A 67 10.41 4.33 -7.88
N LEU A 68 10.59 3.81 -6.69
CA LEU A 68 11.33 2.59 -6.41
C LEU A 68 10.37 1.52 -5.88
N THR A 69 10.53 0.28 -6.34
CA THR A 69 9.90 -0.87 -5.73
C THR A 69 10.78 -1.33 -4.58
N GLU A 70 10.30 -1.18 -3.36
CA GLU A 70 11.06 -1.47 -2.14
C GLU A 70 10.98 -2.94 -1.75
N ASP A 71 9.80 -3.52 -1.89
CA ASP A 71 9.50 -4.91 -1.58
C ASP A 71 8.36 -5.39 -2.46
N GLY A 72 8.44 -6.60 -2.99
CA GLY A 72 7.36 -7.14 -3.79
C GLY A 72 7.62 -8.56 -4.29
N PHE A 73 6.58 -9.11 -4.87
CA PHE A 73 6.66 -10.42 -5.53
C PHE A 73 5.70 -10.51 -6.71
N ILE A 74 5.99 -11.45 -7.59
CA ILE A 74 5.09 -11.91 -8.64
C ILE A 74 5.08 -13.44 -8.60
N THR A 75 3.89 -14.04 -8.67
CA THR A 75 3.81 -15.49 -8.80
C THR A 75 3.84 -15.89 -10.27
N LEU A 76 4.74 -16.79 -10.62
CA LEU A 76 4.84 -17.42 -11.93
C LEU A 76 4.73 -18.92 -11.77
N ASP A 77 3.67 -19.51 -12.29
CA ASP A 77 3.33 -20.91 -12.06
C ASP A 77 3.18 -21.24 -10.57
N ASN A 78 4.14 -21.95 -9.99
CA ASN A 78 4.20 -22.27 -8.57
C ASN A 78 5.42 -21.63 -7.89
N THR A 79 6.09 -20.71 -8.56
CA THR A 79 7.27 -20.01 -8.06
C THR A 79 6.97 -18.56 -7.77
N GLU A 80 7.61 -18.04 -6.76
CA GLU A 80 7.56 -16.63 -6.40
C GLU A 80 8.83 -15.95 -6.93
N LEU A 81 8.64 -14.91 -7.72
CA LEU A 81 9.70 -14.01 -8.15
C LEU A 81 9.70 -12.81 -7.21
N VAL A 82 10.70 -12.72 -6.36
CA VAL A 82 10.87 -11.57 -5.45
C VAL A 82 11.37 -10.38 -6.23
N ILE A 83 10.75 -9.23 -5.99
CA ILE A 83 11.08 -7.96 -6.65
C ILE A 83 11.54 -6.98 -5.59
N SER A 84 12.71 -6.42 -5.79
CA SER A 84 13.25 -5.33 -5.00
C SER A 84 14.09 -4.41 -5.88
N GLU A 85 14.17 -3.14 -5.50
CA GLU A 85 15.04 -2.14 -6.14
C GLU A 85 14.77 -1.89 -7.64
N LEU A 86 13.56 -2.23 -8.13
CA LEU A 86 13.17 -1.88 -9.47
C LEU A 86 12.68 -0.44 -9.55
N GLU A 87 13.25 0.31 -10.50
CA GLU A 87 12.83 1.66 -10.78
C GLU A 87 11.65 1.70 -11.75
N GLY A 88 10.75 2.61 -11.50
CA GLY A 88 9.61 2.87 -12.37
C GLY A 88 9.24 4.34 -12.43
N ASN A 89 8.18 4.63 -13.16
CA ASN A 89 7.68 6.00 -13.31
C ASN A 89 6.15 6.03 -13.35
N PHE A 90 5.57 6.93 -12.59
CA PHE A 90 4.24 7.44 -12.81
C PHE A 90 4.32 8.51 -13.91
N LEU A 91 3.51 8.38 -14.93
CA LEU A 91 3.52 9.25 -16.09
C LEU A 91 2.17 9.96 -16.24
N ARG A 92 2.19 11.23 -16.69
CA ARG A 92 0.99 12.03 -16.94
C ARG A 92 0.06 12.07 -15.71
N ASP A 93 0.62 12.50 -14.60
CA ASP A 93 -0.12 12.65 -13.34
C ASP A 93 -0.77 11.32 -12.87
N GLY A 94 -0.02 10.22 -12.95
CA GLY A 94 -0.47 8.90 -12.53
C GLY A 94 -1.35 8.13 -13.51
N ARG A 95 -1.69 8.67 -14.67
CA ARG A 95 -2.53 7.96 -15.66
C ARG A 95 -1.88 6.71 -16.23
N TYR A 96 -0.56 6.63 -16.16
CA TYR A 96 0.20 5.47 -16.61
C TYR A 96 1.30 5.16 -15.59
N ILE A 97 1.58 3.87 -15.46
CA ILE A 97 2.72 3.36 -14.69
C ILE A 97 3.62 2.60 -15.64
N ARG A 98 4.92 2.86 -15.58
CA ARG A 98 5.93 2.08 -16.30
C ARG A 98 6.92 1.53 -15.30
N LEU A 99 7.18 0.22 -15.37
CA LEU A 99 8.17 -0.46 -14.57
C LEU A 99 9.04 -1.30 -15.49
N ASN A 100 10.35 -1.07 -15.50
CA ASN A 100 11.30 -1.83 -16.29
C ASN A 100 12.57 -2.04 -15.47
N GLY A 101 13.15 -3.21 -15.56
CA GLY A 101 14.43 -3.49 -14.95
C GLY A 101 14.80 -4.97 -15.00
N ASN A 102 15.92 -5.27 -14.41
CA ASN A 102 16.41 -6.61 -14.22
C ASN A 102 16.43 -6.93 -12.73
N ILE A 103 16.04 -8.14 -12.39
CA ILE A 103 16.08 -8.66 -11.02
C ILE A 103 17.18 -9.71 -11.00
N GLU A 104 18.09 -9.59 -10.05
CA GLU A 104 19.07 -10.64 -9.78
C GLU A 104 18.38 -11.78 -9.04
N SER A 105 18.32 -12.95 -9.68
CA SER A 105 17.86 -14.16 -9.00
C SER A 105 18.94 -14.65 -8.04
N GLN A 106 18.54 -15.30 -6.94
CA GLN A 106 19.47 -16.00 -6.04
C GLN A 106 20.35 -17.06 -6.75
N THR A 107 19.98 -17.46 -7.96
CA THR A 107 20.74 -18.39 -8.80
C THR A 107 21.71 -17.67 -9.75
N GLY A 108 21.83 -16.34 -9.70
CA GLY A 108 22.75 -15.54 -10.51
C GLY A 108 22.32 -15.36 -11.97
N PHE A 109 21.06 -15.61 -12.29
CA PHE A 109 20.50 -15.36 -13.63
C PHE A 109 19.57 -14.15 -13.59
N ASP A 110 19.80 -13.22 -14.52
CA ASP A 110 19.00 -12.01 -14.63
C ASP A 110 17.60 -12.31 -15.17
N THR A 111 16.58 -11.89 -14.44
CA THR A 111 15.22 -11.88 -14.93
C THR A 111 14.86 -10.46 -15.32
N SER A 112 14.45 -10.25 -16.58
CA SER A 112 14.02 -8.94 -17.04
C SER A 112 12.52 -8.76 -16.91
N ILE A 113 12.10 -7.58 -16.43
CA ILE A 113 10.70 -7.19 -16.29
C ILE A 113 10.45 -5.93 -17.10
N SER A 114 9.32 -5.94 -17.81
CA SER A 114 8.83 -4.76 -18.52
C SER A 114 7.31 -4.70 -18.42
N PHE A 115 6.80 -3.76 -17.65
CA PHE A 115 5.38 -3.57 -17.40
C PHE A 115 4.91 -2.18 -17.80
N PHE A 116 3.67 -2.13 -18.27
CA PHE A 116 2.96 -0.91 -18.55
C PHE A 116 1.54 -1.00 -17.99
N GLY A 117 1.22 -0.12 -17.05
CA GLY A 117 -0.09 0.03 -16.44
C GLY A 117 -0.82 1.24 -17.01
N ARG A 118 -2.11 1.10 -17.25
CA ARG A 118 -3.01 2.18 -17.61
C ARG A 118 -4.11 2.30 -16.58
N LEU A 119 -4.34 3.52 -16.10
CA LEU A 119 -5.45 3.83 -15.21
C LEU A 119 -6.78 3.44 -15.87
N VAL A 120 -7.58 2.68 -15.15
CA VAL A 120 -8.92 2.23 -15.54
C VAL A 120 -9.96 3.11 -14.86
N ASP A 121 -9.83 3.25 -13.53
CA ASP A 121 -10.73 4.05 -12.71
C ASP A 121 -10.03 4.42 -11.40
N GLU A 122 -10.55 5.43 -10.69
CA GLU A 122 -9.96 5.93 -9.46
C GLU A 122 -11.03 6.32 -8.44
N SER A 123 -10.70 6.18 -7.16
CA SER A 123 -11.45 6.67 -6.02
C SER A 123 -10.57 7.60 -5.18
N LYS A 124 -11.08 8.12 -4.08
CA LYS A 124 -10.31 8.98 -3.18
C LYS A 124 -9.04 8.29 -2.63
N ASP A 125 -9.13 7.00 -2.31
CA ASP A 125 -8.11 6.29 -1.54
C ASP A 125 -7.31 5.26 -2.39
N ALA A 126 -7.76 5.00 -3.61
CA ALA A 126 -7.13 4.00 -4.48
C ALA A 126 -7.43 4.22 -5.95
N ALA A 127 -6.55 3.70 -6.81
CA ALA A 127 -6.71 3.67 -8.25
C ALA A 127 -6.59 2.24 -8.79
N VAL A 128 -7.38 1.91 -9.80
CA VAL A 128 -7.35 0.61 -10.48
C VAL A 128 -6.62 0.77 -11.80
N TYR A 129 -5.63 -0.10 -12.02
CA TYR A 129 -4.87 -0.15 -13.26
C TYR A 129 -5.02 -1.49 -13.97
N GLY A 130 -5.08 -1.45 -15.29
CA GLY A 130 -4.83 -2.60 -16.13
C GLY A 130 -3.36 -2.64 -16.51
N PHE A 131 -2.63 -3.67 -16.06
CA PHE A 131 -1.24 -3.89 -16.40
C PHE A 131 -1.08 -4.93 -17.49
N THR A 132 -0.16 -4.67 -18.40
CA THR A 132 0.33 -5.64 -19.37
C THR A 132 1.84 -5.60 -19.38
N GLY A 133 2.46 -6.73 -19.66
CA GLY A 133 3.92 -6.74 -19.69
C GLY A 133 4.51 -8.06 -20.08
N ARG A 134 5.82 -8.14 -19.84
CA ARG A 134 6.62 -9.34 -20.08
C ARG A 134 7.60 -9.53 -18.94
N ILE A 135 7.75 -10.78 -18.55
CA ILE A 135 8.79 -11.27 -17.66
C ILE A 135 9.60 -12.28 -18.46
N THR A 136 10.89 -12.08 -18.55
CA THR A 136 11.80 -13.03 -19.25
C THR A 136 12.78 -13.55 -18.24
N THR A 137 12.63 -14.82 -17.91
CA THR A 137 13.59 -15.61 -17.15
C THR A 137 14.56 -16.30 -18.10
N PRO A 138 15.64 -16.88 -17.63
CA PRO A 138 16.54 -17.68 -18.48
C PRO A 138 15.87 -18.87 -19.15
N GLU A 139 14.81 -19.40 -18.52
CA GLU A 139 14.12 -20.60 -18.98
C GLU A 139 12.95 -20.28 -19.90
N GLU A 140 12.20 -19.20 -19.62
CA GLU A 140 10.95 -18.93 -20.31
C GLU A 140 10.60 -17.44 -20.36
N SER A 141 9.71 -17.07 -21.29
CA SER A 141 9.16 -15.72 -21.42
C SER A 141 7.67 -15.72 -21.21
N TYR A 142 7.21 -14.97 -20.19
CA TYR A 142 5.82 -14.82 -19.82
C TYR A 142 5.27 -13.50 -20.31
N LYS A 143 4.13 -13.53 -21.00
CA LYS A 143 3.28 -12.36 -21.16
C LYS A 143 2.35 -12.28 -19.95
N VAL A 144 2.28 -11.12 -19.31
CA VAL A 144 1.45 -10.96 -18.11
C VAL A 144 0.38 -9.91 -18.34
N ILE A 145 -0.78 -10.15 -17.73
CA ILE A 145 -1.94 -9.26 -17.75
C ILE A 145 -2.53 -9.27 -16.35
N TYR A 146 -2.56 -8.10 -15.70
CA TYR A 146 -3.11 -7.94 -14.35
C TYR A 146 -4.18 -6.86 -14.31
N THR A 147 -5.11 -7.04 -13.40
CA THR A 147 -5.90 -5.94 -12.83
C THR A 147 -5.36 -5.67 -11.44
N THR A 148 -4.90 -4.46 -11.21
CA THR A 148 -4.24 -4.08 -9.97
C THR A 148 -4.94 -2.91 -9.30
N LYS A 149 -4.85 -2.85 -7.97
CA LYS A 149 -5.25 -1.73 -7.14
C LYS A 149 -3.97 -1.08 -6.60
N LEU A 150 -3.82 0.21 -6.83
CA LEU A 150 -2.81 1.05 -6.20
C LEU A 150 -3.47 1.79 -5.04
N SER A 151 -3.03 1.55 -3.81
CA SER A 151 -3.53 2.22 -2.62
C SER A 151 -2.44 3.07 -2.01
N THR A 152 -2.77 4.29 -1.57
CA THR A 152 -1.82 5.13 -0.82
C THR A 152 -1.74 4.62 0.61
N LEU A 153 -0.52 4.53 1.17
CA LEU A 153 -0.33 4.32 2.59
C LEU A 153 -0.56 5.65 3.31
N SER A 154 -1.46 5.67 4.29
CA SER A 154 -1.76 6.87 5.07
C SER A 154 -0.53 7.31 5.86
N LYS A 155 -0.09 8.56 5.68
CA LYS A 155 0.99 9.11 6.48
C LYS A 155 0.45 9.44 7.87
N LEU A 156 1.06 8.84 8.88
CA LEU A 156 0.78 9.14 10.27
C LEU A 156 1.74 10.26 10.72
N ASP A 157 1.24 11.49 10.73
CA ASP A 157 2.03 12.65 11.15
C ASP A 157 2.03 12.75 12.68
N ILE A 158 3.18 12.53 13.27
CA ILE A 158 3.42 12.91 14.67
C ILE A 158 3.62 14.43 14.66
N THR A 159 2.54 15.19 14.84
CA THR A 159 2.67 16.63 15.06
C THR A 159 3.24 16.81 16.47
N SER A 160 4.57 16.92 16.55
CA SER A 160 5.26 17.37 17.77
C SER A 160 4.94 18.83 18.01
N THR A 161 3.74 19.10 18.48
CA THR A 161 3.38 20.39 19.04
C THR A 161 4.04 20.47 20.42
N SER A 162 5.16 21.18 20.47
CA SER A 162 5.87 21.52 21.69
C SER A 162 4.98 22.34 22.63
N SER A 163 4.14 21.69 23.39
CA SER A 163 3.49 22.25 24.57
C SER A 163 3.50 21.18 25.68
N PRO A 164 4.06 21.45 26.86
CA PRO A 164 4.35 20.42 27.84
C PRO A 164 3.14 20.00 28.69
N THR A 165 1.94 19.98 28.16
CA THR A 165 0.72 19.65 28.97
C THR A 165 -0.42 18.98 28.19
N GLU A 166 -0.21 18.55 26.96
CA GLU A 166 -1.21 17.72 26.29
C GLU A 166 -0.57 16.39 25.92
N GLN A 167 -1.23 15.30 26.35
CA GLN A 167 -0.89 13.92 26.03
C GLN A 167 -0.62 13.85 24.53
N SER A 168 0.55 13.33 24.13
CA SER A 168 0.78 12.86 22.78
C SER A 168 -0.42 11.99 22.42
N GLU A 169 -1.14 12.33 21.38
CA GLU A 169 -2.08 11.37 20.77
C GLU A 169 -1.20 10.21 20.34
N ASP A 170 -1.13 9.20 21.21
CA ASP A 170 -0.40 7.98 20.94
C ASP A 170 -1.01 7.39 19.67
N LEU A 171 -0.14 7.19 18.69
CA LEU A 171 -0.49 6.54 17.44
C LEU A 171 -0.99 5.14 17.76
N THR A 172 -2.30 4.97 17.89
CA THR A 172 -2.89 3.72 18.33
C THR A 172 -3.64 3.05 17.18
N ILE A 173 -3.25 1.81 16.89
CA ILE A 173 -3.96 0.93 15.97
C ILE A 173 -4.77 -0.06 16.79
N HIS A 174 -6.06 -0.12 16.55
CA HIS A 174 -6.98 -1.04 17.21
C HIS A 174 -7.12 -2.33 16.43
N ILE A 175 -6.96 -3.47 17.08
CA ILE A 175 -7.46 -4.76 16.61
C ILE A 175 -8.95 -4.75 16.86
N LEU A 176 -9.74 -4.75 15.81
CA LEU A 176 -11.18 -4.52 15.90
C LEU A 176 -11.90 -5.75 16.44
N LYS A 177 -13.00 -5.52 17.15
CA LYS A 177 -13.82 -6.60 17.70
C LYS A 177 -14.34 -7.54 16.60
N GLY A 178 -14.15 -8.85 16.80
CA GLY A 178 -14.53 -9.90 15.85
C GLY A 178 -13.46 -10.20 14.78
N SER A 179 -12.27 -9.59 14.87
CA SER A 179 -11.16 -9.78 13.92
C SER A 179 -10.66 -11.21 13.85
N SER A 180 -10.83 -11.98 14.93
CA SER A 180 -10.55 -13.42 14.99
C SER A 180 -11.46 -14.27 14.11
N THR A 181 -12.53 -13.69 13.53
CA THR A 181 -13.45 -14.40 12.62
C THR A 181 -13.28 -13.90 11.19
N GLN A 182 -12.77 -14.74 10.30
CA GLN A 182 -12.60 -14.39 8.89
C GLN A 182 -13.93 -14.02 8.24
N GLY A 183 -13.98 -12.88 7.56
CA GLY A 183 -15.16 -12.41 6.83
C GLY A 183 -16.15 -11.63 7.68
N VAL A 184 -15.89 -11.42 8.97
CA VAL A 184 -16.68 -10.52 9.82
C VAL A 184 -16.26 -9.09 9.54
N VAL A 185 -17.20 -8.26 9.08
CA VAL A 185 -17.00 -6.81 9.00
C VAL A 185 -17.22 -6.25 10.39
N SER A 186 -16.18 -5.79 11.01
CA SER A 186 -16.28 -5.04 12.24
C SER A 186 -16.94 -3.69 11.93
N ASN A 187 -18.20 -3.51 12.39
CA ASN A 187 -18.86 -2.21 12.36
C ASN A 187 -18.30 -1.37 13.52
N TYR A 188 -17.07 -0.91 13.38
CA TYR A 188 -16.53 0.09 14.29
C TYR A 188 -17.23 1.43 13.98
N ILE A 189 -18.31 1.68 14.69
CA ILE A 189 -18.91 3.01 14.78
C ILE A 189 -18.19 3.71 15.92
N GLU A 190 -17.31 4.60 15.60
CA GLU A 190 -16.69 5.50 16.56
C GLU A 190 -17.80 6.26 17.32
N SER A 191 -18.00 5.92 18.58
CA SER A 191 -19.08 6.42 19.44
C SER A 191 -18.87 7.88 19.89
N SER A 192 -17.92 8.61 19.32
CA SER A 192 -17.53 9.95 19.79
C SER A 192 -18.19 11.12 19.06
N SER A 193 -19.07 10.91 18.08
CA SER A 193 -19.75 12.02 17.41
C SER A 193 -21.24 11.76 17.12
N ILE A 194 -22.02 11.53 18.16
CA ILE A 194 -23.47 11.70 18.05
C ILE A 194 -23.77 13.20 18.06
N GLN A 195 -23.47 13.90 16.99
CA GLN A 195 -24.05 15.24 16.75
C GLN A 195 -24.00 15.72 15.29
N ASP A 196 -23.91 14.84 14.29
CA ASP A 196 -24.31 15.30 12.95
C ASP A 196 -24.94 14.15 12.14
N GLN A 197 -26.28 14.16 12.08
CA GLN A 197 -27.11 13.16 11.41
C GLN A 197 -27.12 13.29 9.88
N THR A 198 -26.16 13.95 9.25
CA THR A 198 -26.18 14.20 7.79
C THR A 198 -25.05 13.53 7.01
N THR A 199 -24.17 12.74 7.64
CA THR A 199 -23.03 12.08 6.95
C THR A 199 -23.12 10.56 6.92
N THR A 200 -24.29 9.99 7.06
CA THR A 200 -24.50 8.53 7.17
C THR A 200 -24.42 7.77 5.85
N SER A 201 -23.96 8.35 4.76
CA SER A 201 -24.03 7.67 3.46
C SER A 201 -22.71 7.57 2.69
N GLN A 202 -21.59 8.04 3.21
CA GLN A 202 -20.33 8.08 2.44
C GLN A 202 -19.28 7.03 2.81
N ASN A 203 -19.40 6.32 3.92
CA ASN A 203 -18.43 5.28 4.31
C ASN A 203 -18.83 3.86 3.91
N LEU A 204 -19.88 3.70 3.09
CA LEU A 204 -20.30 2.42 2.52
C LEU A 204 -19.67 2.14 1.13
N ALA A 205 -18.70 2.95 0.70
CA ALA A 205 -18.18 2.88 -0.68
C ALA A 205 -17.09 1.82 -0.92
N ASP A 206 -16.60 1.14 0.10
CA ASP A 206 -15.74 -0.04 -0.11
C ASP A 206 -16.33 -1.29 0.59
N PRO A 207 -17.31 -1.95 -0.02
CA PRO A 207 -18.00 -3.10 0.58
C PRO A 207 -17.13 -4.37 0.68
N LEU A 208 -15.87 -4.30 0.25
CA LEU A 208 -14.95 -5.42 0.23
C LEU A 208 -13.76 -5.27 1.19
N ARG A 209 -13.60 -4.12 1.84
CA ARG A 209 -12.55 -3.94 2.83
C ARG A 209 -13.01 -4.47 4.17
N LEU A 210 -12.65 -5.71 4.43
CA LEU A 210 -12.80 -6.33 5.75
C LEU A 210 -11.70 -5.74 6.64
N GLY A 211 -12.01 -4.66 7.34
CA GLY A 211 -11.10 -4.07 8.32
C GLY A 211 -10.98 -4.96 9.54
N TYR A 212 -9.82 -5.51 9.81
CA TYR A 212 -9.48 -6.21 11.05
C TYR A 212 -8.76 -5.29 12.02
N PHE A 213 -8.23 -4.20 11.50
CA PHE A 213 -7.56 -3.13 12.24
C PHE A 213 -8.21 -1.79 11.91
N SER A 214 -8.07 -0.81 12.82
CA SER A 214 -8.50 0.56 12.54
C SER A 214 -7.76 1.13 11.34
N ASP A 215 -6.45 0.84 11.25
CA ASP A 215 -5.57 1.20 10.16
C ASP A 215 -4.70 0.00 9.79
N ASP A 216 -4.79 -0.42 8.53
CA ASP A 216 -4.05 -1.57 8.01
C ASP A 216 -2.98 -1.18 6.97
N ARG A 217 -2.88 0.11 6.64
CA ARG A 217 -1.92 0.65 5.67
C ARG A 217 -1.41 2.00 6.15
N ILE A 218 -0.19 2.00 6.66
CA ILE A 218 0.41 3.17 7.29
C ILE A 218 1.78 3.51 6.70
N SER A 219 2.15 4.77 6.74
CA SER A 219 3.52 5.22 6.50
C SER A 219 3.98 6.12 7.64
N ILE A 220 5.22 5.92 8.09
CA ILE A 220 5.77 6.50 9.29
C ILE A 220 7.25 6.84 9.11
N GLU A 221 7.78 7.66 10.02
CA GLU A 221 9.22 7.97 10.08
C GLU A 221 9.98 6.93 10.93
N PRO A 222 11.27 6.68 10.69
CA PRO A 222 12.09 5.81 11.53
C PRO A 222 12.10 6.26 13.00
N GLY A 223 12.07 5.31 13.92
CA GLY A 223 11.98 5.56 15.36
C GLY A 223 10.55 5.84 15.86
N THR A 224 9.56 5.81 14.97
CA THR A 224 8.16 5.95 15.37
C THR A 224 7.72 4.76 16.20
N THR A 225 7.07 5.05 17.31
CA THR A 225 6.42 4.05 18.18
C THR A 225 4.92 4.13 17.97
N ILE A 226 4.30 2.99 17.70
CA ILE A 226 2.84 2.84 17.65
C ILE A 226 2.36 1.92 18.77
N THR A 227 1.16 2.15 19.25
CA THR A 227 0.49 1.29 20.24
C THR A 227 -0.54 0.44 19.51
N ILE A 228 -0.48 -0.87 19.69
CA ILE A 228 -1.51 -1.81 19.21
C ILE A 228 -2.39 -2.15 20.40
N MET A 229 -3.68 -1.84 20.29
CA MET A 229 -4.69 -2.13 21.31
C MET A 229 -5.61 -3.25 20.84
N ASN A 230 -5.82 -4.24 21.67
CA ASN A 230 -6.69 -5.37 21.36
C ASN A 230 -8.11 -5.14 21.90
N ASP A 231 -9.03 -4.75 21.01
CA ASP A 231 -10.46 -4.61 21.32
C ASP A 231 -11.26 -5.89 21.01
N ASP A 232 -10.60 -6.94 20.47
CA ASP A 232 -11.26 -8.23 20.24
C ASP A 232 -11.43 -9.03 21.54
N ASP A 233 -12.29 -10.04 21.51
CA ASP A 233 -12.61 -10.88 22.67
C ASP A 233 -11.57 -11.99 22.91
N VAL A 234 -10.58 -12.14 22.01
CA VAL A 234 -9.51 -13.16 22.11
C VAL A 234 -8.12 -12.52 22.16
N SER A 235 -7.10 -13.30 22.54
CA SER A 235 -5.71 -12.86 22.48
C SER A 235 -5.20 -12.86 21.04
N HIS A 236 -4.32 -11.91 20.72
CA HIS A 236 -3.62 -11.76 19.45
C HIS A 236 -2.11 -11.73 19.63
N ASN A 237 -1.37 -11.99 18.56
CA ASN A 237 0.09 -11.86 18.52
C ASN A 237 0.49 -11.31 17.17
N ILE A 238 1.17 -10.17 17.13
CA ILE A 238 1.55 -9.52 15.88
C ILE A 238 3.03 -9.67 15.64
N LEU A 239 3.38 -10.27 14.49
CA LEU A 239 4.74 -10.52 14.05
C LEU A 239 5.00 -9.83 12.71
N SER A 240 6.21 -9.33 12.50
CA SER A 240 6.67 -8.97 11.17
C SER A 240 7.20 -10.17 10.41
N GLY A 241 7.02 -10.18 9.09
CA GLY A 241 7.51 -11.27 8.28
C GLY A 241 7.22 -11.13 6.80
N LYS A 242 7.52 -12.21 6.07
CA LYS A 242 7.30 -12.34 4.64
C LYS A 242 6.15 -13.30 4.36
N GLU A 243 5.26 -12.93 3.45
CA GLU A 243 4.25 -13.84 2.92
C GLU A 243 4.90 -14.95 2.07
N ASN A 244 4.42 -16.18 2.26
CA ASN A 244 4.82 -17.33 1.47
C ASN A 244 3.67 -17.72 0.54
N TYR A 245 3.64 -17.16 -0.64
CA TYR A 245 2.59 -17.45 -1.63
C TYR A 245 2.66 -18.88 -2.11
N GLY A 246 1.49 -19.50 -2.25
CA GLY A 246 1.37 -20.91 -2.63
C GLY A 246 1.53 -21.91 -1.48
N SER A 247 1.94 -21.49 -0.29
CA SER A 247 2.05 -22.37 0.88
C SER A 247 0.84 -22.22 1.81
N ARG A 248 -0.12 -23.11 1.67
CA ARG A 248 -1.31 -23.12 2.56
C ARG A 248 -0.99 -23.48 4.01
N HIS A 249 0.15 -24.14 4.26
CA HIS A 249 0.54 -24.62 5.58
C HIS A 249 1.45 -23.67 6.33
N ASN A 250 2.13 -22.80 5.62
CA ASN A 250 3.01 -21.79 6.21
C ASN A 250 2.89 -20.49 5.41
N PRO A 251 1.81 -19.72 5.59
CA PRO A 251 1.55 -18.51 4.80
C PRO A 251 2.51 -17.38 5.11
N PHE A 252 3.24 -17.44 6.22
CA PHE A 252 4.19 -16.42 6.63
C PHE A 252 5.47 -17.01 7.21
N THR A 253 6.59 -16.32 6.98
CA THR A 253 7.87 -16.56 7.65
C THR A 253 8.23 -15.33 8.46
N PRO A 254 8.30 -15.39 9.80
CA PRO A 254 8.74 -14.28 10.64
C PRO A 254 10.16 -13.83 10.27
N ASP A 255 10.40 -12.51 10.23
CA ASP A 255 11.72 -11.91 9.98
C ASP A 255 12.42 -11.45 11.27
N GLY A 256 11.70 -11.46 12.39
CA GLY A 256 12.23 -11.14 13.71
C GLY A 256 12.39 -9.64 14.00
N ARG A 257 12.01 -8.74 13.09
CA ARG A 257 12.09 -7.29 13.32
C ARG A 257 11.09 -6.81 14.37
N ILE A 258 9.85 -7.34 14.32
CA ILE A 258 8.79 -7.02 15.28
C ILE A 258 8.14 -8.30 15.78
N SER A 259 7.92 -8.34 17.10
CA SER A 259 7.15 -9.39 17.77
C SER A 259 6.52 -8.79 19.03
N THR A 260 5.20 -8.76 19.10
CA THR A 260 4.48 -8.24 20.28
C THR A 260 4.40 -9.24 21.41
N GLY A 261 4.48 -10.54 21.12
CA GLY A 261 3.99 -11.55 22.04
C GLY A 261 2.47 -11.49 22.18
N GLU A 262 1.92 -12.15 23.20
CA GLU A 262 0.48 -12.23 23.44
C GLU A 262 -0.07 -10.88 23.90
N ILE A 263 -1.09 -10.36 23.19
CA ILE A 263 -1.88 -9.17 23.55
C ILE A 263 -3.26 -9.67 23.94
N LYS A 264 -3.60 -9.69 25.22
CA LYS A 264 -4.92 -10.15 25.67
C LYS A 264 -6.00 -9.14 25.35
N SER A 265 -7.26 -9.60 25.34
CA SER A 265 -8.42 -8.72 25.18
C SER A 265 -8.36 -7.55 26.17
N GLY A 266 -8.47 -6.31 25.64
CA GLY A 266 -8.39 -5.07 26.40
C GLY A 266 -6.97 -4.63 26.77
N GLU A 267 -5.92 -5.39 26.42
CA GLU A 267 -4.52 -4.98 26.63
C GLU A 267 -3.96 -4.26 25.40
N SER A 268 -2.90 -3.50 25.61
CA SER A 268 -2.16 -2.84 24.53
C SER A 268 -0.66 -3.06 24.68
N ILE A 269 0.05 -2.96 23.55
CA ILE A 269 1.51 -3.02 23.50
C ILE A 269 2.04 -1.98 22.52
N SER A 270 3.20 -1.41 22.86
CA SER A 270 3.87 -0.47 21.97
C SER A 270 5.00 -1.17 21.20
N ILE A 271 5.10 -0.87 19.91
CA ILE A 271 6.16 -1.35 19.01
C ILE A 271 6.85 -0.16 18.34
N THR A 272 8.15 -0.25 18.14
CA THR A 272 8.95 0.80 17.52
C THR A 272 9.53 0.31 16.19
N PHE A 273 9.45 1.14 15.16
CA PHE A 273 9.97 0.85 13.83
C PHE A 273 11.31 1.55 13.65
N GLU A 274 12.40 0.83 13.82
CA GLU A 274 13.75 1.39 13.81
C GLU A 274 14.31 1.53 12.38
N ASP A 275 14.12 0.51 11.54
CA ASP A 275 14.71 0.44 10.22
C ASP A 275 13.74 0.92 9.14
N ALA A 276 14.27 1.62 8.12
CA ALA A 276 13.52 1.99 6.94
C ALA A 276 13.09 0.76 6.11
N GLY A 277 12.02 0.90 5.36
CA GLY A 277 11.51 -0.10 4.44
C GLY A 277 10.09 -0.58 4.75
N PHE A 278 9.64 -1.59 4.01
CA PHE A 278 8.33 -2.19 4.21
C PHE A 278 8.34 -3.21 5.35
N TYR A 279 7.29 -3.16 6.15
CA TYR A 279 6.96 -4.14 7.16
C TYR A 279 5.60 -4.73 6.83
N ARG A 280 5.53 -6.05 6.78
CA ARG A 280 4.28 -6.80 6.72
C ARG A 280 4.06 -7.43 8.08
N LEU A 281 3.09 -6.91 8.80
CA LEU A 281 2.71 -7.40 10.11
C LEU A 281 1.50 -8.31 9.97
N TYR A 282 1.47 -9.39 10.72
CA TYR A 282 0.41 -10.37 10.67
C TYR A 282 0.22 -11.06 12.01
N ASP A 283 -0.97 -11.65 12.18
CA ASP A 283 -1.24 -12.55 13.29
C ASP A 283 -1.09 -14.00 12.79
N PRO A 284 -0.17 -14.81 13.37
CA PRO A 284 0.06 -16.18 12.94
C PRO A 284 -1.13 -17.12 13.19
N ASP A 285 -1.99 -16.83 14.14
CA ASP A 285 -3.20 -17.62 14.44
C ASP A 285 -4.38 -17.20 13.56
N TYR A 286 -4.35 -15.93 13.07
CA TYR A 286 -5.39 -15.33 12.24
C TYR A 286 -4.76 -14.70 10.99
N ASN A 287 -4.26 -15.53 10.10
CA ASN A 287 -3.42 -15.14 8.96
C ASN A 287 -4.08 -14.22 7.90
N TRP A 288 -5.37 -13.94 8.04
CA TRP A 288 -6.07 -12.92 7.26
C TRP A 288 -5.91 -11.51 7.84
N MET A 289 -5.44 -11.39 9.08
CA MET A 289 -5.20 -10.13 9.76
C MET A 289 -3.80 -9.61 9.42
N LYS A 290 -3.75 -8.53 8.65
CA LYS A 290 -2.49 -7.98 8.13
C LYS A 290 -2.47 -6.46 8.24
N ILE A 291 -1.29 -5.91 8.53
CA ILE A 291 -0.96 -4.49 8.43
C ILE A 291 0.25 -4.36 7.51
N VAL A 292 0.22 -3.38 6.61
CA VAL A 292 1.39 -2.97 5.84
C VAL A 292 1.85 -1.61 6.35
N ALA A 293 3.09 -1.54 6.82
CA ALA A 293 3.71 -0.30 7.24
C ALA A 293 4.93 0.01 6.36
N TYR A 294 5.05 1.25 5.91
CA TYR A 294 6.24 1.75 5.26
C TYR A 294 6.94 2.77 6.15
N VAL A 295 8.20 2.49 6.45
CA VAL A 295 9.07 3.37 7.22
C VAL A 295 9.97 4.09 6.23
N PHE A 296 9.84 5.43 6.15
CA PHE A 296 10.63 6.23 5.23
C PHE A 296 12.12 6.16 5.57
N PRO A 297 13.02 6.15 4.57
CA PRO A 297 14.43 6.32 4.84
C PRO A 297 14.67 7.72 5.42
N ASN A 298 15.56 7.83 6.41
CA ASN A 298 15.95 9.13 6.97
C ASN A 298 16.40 10.06 5.86
N SER A 299 15.84 11.28 5.81
CA SER A 299 16.21 12.32 4.83
C SER A 299 17.70 12.66 4.87
N ASP A 300 18.37 12.45 5.99
CA ASP A 300 19.82 12.66 6.14
C ASP A 300 20.66 11.58 5.43
N SER A 301 20.08 10.41 5.11
CA SER A 301 20.77 9.35 4.35
C SER A 301 20.68 9.53 2.83
N LEU A 302 19.80 10.40 2.34
CA LEU A 302 19.65 10.74 0.92
C LEU A 302 20.69 11.75 0.41
N VAL A 303 21.54 12.32 1.29
CA VAL A 303 22.70 13.09 0.87
C VAL A 303 23.86 12.12 0.68
N LEU A 304 23.99 11.46 -0.46
CA LEU A 304 25.32 11.03 -0.93
C LEU A 304 25.30 10.25 -2.25
N GLY A 305 25.10 10.98 -3.31
CA GLY A 305 25.89 10.69 -4.50
C GLY A 305 27.29 11.33 -4.38
N GLN A 306 28.09 10.99 -3.39
CA GLN A 306 29.52 11.29 -3.47
C GLN A 306 30.20 10.20 -4.27
N SER A 307 30.39 10.48 -5.58
CA SER A 307 31.35 9.75 -6.39
C SER A 307 32.68 9.68 -5.66
N LYS A 308 33.10 8.49 -5.26
CA LYS A 308 34.51 8.24 -4.92
C LYS A 308 35.33 8.51 -6.18
N ASN A 309 35.92 9.69 -6.29
CA ASN A 309 37.06 9.91 -7.16
C ASN A 309 38.17 8.96 -6.73
N LEU A 310 38.33 7.87 -7.46
CA LEU A 310 39.56 7.09 -7.49
C LEU A 310 40.59 7.96 -8.21
N GLY A 311 41.29 8.80 -7.45
CA GLY A 311 42.47 9.50 -7.90
C GLY A 311 43.68 8.59 -7.70
N ASN A 312 44.37 8.34 -8.80
CA ASN A 312 45.76 7.88 -9.00
C ASN A 312 46.26 6.69 -8.20
#